data_fc0705f823b838f4314d3a18e49fa626
#
_entry.id   fc0705f823b838f4314d3a18e49fa626
#
_cell.length_a   1.000
_cell.length_b   1.000
_cell.length_c   1.000
_cell.angle_alpha   90.00
_cell.angle_beta   90.00
_cell.angle_gamma   90.00
#
_symmetry.space_group_name_H-M   'P 1'
#
loop_
_entity.id
_entity.type
_entity.pdbx_description
1 polymer ?
#
loop_
_entity_poly.entity_id
_entity_poly.type
_entity_poly.pdbx_seq_one_letter_code
_entity_poly.pdbx_strand_id
1 'polypeptide(L)'
;FENEKDFIEYISDKKIKIIPGVGRKFSEILKHDKIFHVKDVFKYSLDYLVKKYGKSRGENLYCSVRGINYDEVEYEREIHSIGNEETYSIALQTSSELEREFNSLFEYTFQRLIKNNVFSQSVTVKIRYTSFKTYTKSKKLKFATRDKDFLYNEMLELLNSFELEDEIRLLGIYFGDIKRNTLIQLSINESLKKIK
;
A
#
# COMPACT_ATOMS: atom_id res chain seq x y z
N PHE A 1 16.56 -17.65 -18.46
CA PHE A 1 16.13 -18.72 -19.37
C PHE A 1 16.26 -18.20 -20.80
N GLU A 2 16.73 -19.04 -21.71
CA GLU A 2 16.91 -18.64 -23.10
C GLU A 2 15.60 -18.74 -23.89
N ASN A 3 14.67 -19.58 -23.42
CA ASN A 3 13.37 -19.78 -24.05
C ASN A 3 12.30 -20.26 -23.05
N GLU A 4 11.06 -20.29 -23.51
CA GLU A 4 9.88 -20.71 -22.73
C GLU A 4 9.96 -22.17 -22.26
N LYS A 5 10.53 -23.07 -23.06
CA LYS A 5 10.63 -24.49 -22.72
C LYS A 5 11.54 -24.72 -21.54
N ASP A 6 12.70 -24.06 -21.49
CA ASP A 6 13.65 -24.16 -20.38
C ASP A 6 13.04 -23.65 -19.08
N PHE A 7 12.25 -22.58 -19.16
CA PHE A 7 11.51 -22.06 -18.02
C PHE A 7 10.48 -23.06 -17.51
N ILE A 8 9.65 -23.61 -18.40
CA ILE A 8 8.60 -24.56 -18.05
C ILE A 8 9.21 -25.84 -17.45
N GLU A 9 10.29 -26.36 -18.02
CA GLU A 9 11.00 -27.54 -17.52
C GLU A 9 11.51 -27.27 -16.09
N TYR A 10 12.18 -26.15 -15.89
CA TYR A 10 12.72 -25.78 -14.57
C TYR A 10 11.64 -25.62 -13.50
N ILE A 11 10.48 -25.02 -13.84
CA ILE A 11 9.47 -24.64 -12.84
C ILE A 11 8.46 -25.75 -12.56
N SER A 12 8.23 -26.67 -13.50
CA SER A 12 7.14 -27.67 -13.50
C SER A 12 7.04 -28.48 -12.22
N ASP A 13 8.15 -28.98 -11.72
CA ASP A 13 8.20 -29.82 -10.51
C ASP A 13 8.29 -29.03 -9.19
N LYS A 14 8.35 -27.70 -9.29
CA LYS A 14 8.35 -26.86 -8.08
C LYS A 14 6.98 -26.84 -7.43
N LYS A 15 6.97 -26.65 -6.10
CA LYS A 15 5.72 -26.47 -5.35
C LYS A 15 4.99 -25.23 -5.86
N ILE A 16 3.66 -25.28 -5.94
CA ILE A 16 2.81 -24.20 -6.45
C ILE A 16 3.01 -22.85 -5.71
N LYS A 17 3.48 -22.88 -4.48
CA LYS A 17 3.81 -21.69 -3.69
C LYS A 17 4.94 -20.82 -4.26
N ILE A 18 5.74 -21.33 -5.21
CA ILE A 18 6.79 -20.54 -5.86
C ILE A 18 6.20 -19.45 -6.75
N ILE A 19 4.96 -19.63 -7.20
CA ILE A 19 4.28 -18.68 -8.07
C ILE A 19 3.94 -17.40 -7.30
N PRO A 20 4.38 -16.22 -7.76
CA PRO A 20 4.00 -14.94 -7.18
C PRO A 20 2.47 -14.82 -7.05
N GLY A 21 1.98 -14.32 -5.93
CA GLY A 21 0.53 -14.26 -5.65
C GLY A 21 -0.08 -15.54 -5.06
N VAL A 22 0.65 -16.67 -5.04
CA VAL A 22 0.21 -17.89 -4.36
C VAL A 22 0.72 -17.91 -2.92
N GLY A 23 0.11 -17.08 -2.08
CA GLY A 23 0.36 -17.05 -0.64
C GLY A 23 -0.30 -18.24 0.11
N ARG A 24 -0.16 -18.24 1.45
CA ARG A 24 -0.65 -19.33 2.32
C ARG A 24 -2.11 -19.70 2.05
N LYS A 25 -3.03 -18.73 2.11
CA LYS A 25 -4.47 -18.99 1.95
C LYS A 25 -4.80 -19.56 0.56
N PHE A 26 -4.25 -18.98 -0.50
CA PHE A 26 -4.51 -19.46 -1.86
C PHE A 26 -3.89 -20.81 -2.12
N SER A 27 -2.71 -21.09 -1.58
CA SER A 27 -2.11 -22.43 -1.69
C SER A 27 -2.91 -23.52 -1.00
N GLU A 28 -3.64 -23.23 0.08
CA GLU A 28 -4.53 -24.17 0.75
C GLU A 28 -5.76 -24.50 -0.11
N ILE A 29 -6.33 -23.48 -0.79
CA ILE A 29 -7.40 -23.67 -1.76
C ILE A 29 -6.93 -24.56 -2.92
N LEU A 30 -5.76 -24.27 -3.49
CA LEU A 30 -5.18 -25.06 -4.58
C LEU A 30 -4.91 -26.52 -4.19
N LYS A 31 -4.44 -26.77 -2.96
CA LYS A 31 -4.24 -28.12 -2.43
C LYS A 31 -5.54 -28.90 -2.34
N HIS A 32 -6.63 -28.25 -1.89
CA HIS A 32 -7.95 -28.88 -1.85
C HIS A 32 -8.39 -29.32 -3.25
N ASP A 33 -7.98 -28.57 -4.29
CA ASP A 33 -8.22 -28.90 -5.70
C ASP A 33 -7.15 -29.85 -6.30
N LYS A 34 -6.30 -30.46 -5.46
CA LYS A 34 -5.22 -31.38 -5.84
C LYS A 34 -4.16 -30.72 -6.74
N ILE A 35 -3.94 -29.42 -6.58
CA ILE A 35 -2.89 -28.66 -7.26
C ILE A 35 -1.77 -28.41 -6.24
N PHE A 36 -0.70 -29.21 -6.32
CA PHE A 36 0.44 -29.16 -5.40
C PHE A 36 1.68 -28.55 -6.03
N HIS A 37 1.87 -28.83 -7.35
CA HIS A 37 3.01 -28.42 -8.12
C HIS A 37 2.57 -27.55 -9.31
N VAL A 38 3.52 -26.84 -9.89
CA VAL A 38 3.27 -25.97 -11.04
C VAL A 38 2.70 -26.75 -12.21
N LYS A 39 3.22 -27.95 -12.49
CA LYS A 39 2.73 -28.84 -13.56
C LYS A 39 1.25 -29.21 -13.44
N ASP A 40 0.71 -29.22 -12.23
CA ASP A 40 -0.69 -29.59 -12.03
C ASP A 40 -1.66 -28.56 -12.63
N VAL A 41 -1.17 -27.32 -12.89
CA VAL A 41 -1.97 -26.23 -13.47
C VAL A 41 -2.10 -26.36 -14.99
N PHE A 42 -1.13 -26.97 -15.68
CA PHE A 42 -1.11 -27.01 -17.16
C PHE A 42 -2.33 -27.68 -17.80
N LYS A 43 -2.99 -28.59 -17.08
CA LYS A 43 -4.20 -29.27 -17.56
C LYS A 43 -5.46 -28.38 -17.57
N TYR A 44 -5.40 -27.21 -16.97
CA TYR A 44 -6.54 -26.30 -16.86
C TYR A 44 -6.44 -25.15 -17.88
N SER A 45 -7.58 -24.81 -18.50
CA SER A 45 -7.68 -23.63 -19.34
C SER A 45 -7.72 -22.34 -18.52
N LEU A 46 -7.43 -21.22 -19.20
CA LEU A 46 -7.57 -19.89 -18.60
C LEU A 46 -8.99 -19.66 -18.06
N ASP A 47 -10.00 -19.94 -18.89
CA ASP A 47 -11.41 -19.75 -18.53
C ASP A 47 -11.81 -20.56 -17.28
N TYR A 48 -11.33 -21.81 -17.19
CA TYR A 48 -11.58 -22.62 -15.99
C TYR A 48 -10.99 -21.98 -14.73
N LEU A 49 -9.72 -21.55 -14.81
CA LEU A 49 -9.03 -20.95 -13.66
C LEU A 49 -9.66 -19.62 -13.25
N VAL A 50 -10.04 -18.78 -14.23
CA VAL A 50 -10.73 -17.51 -13.98
C VAL A 50 -12.11 -17.75 -13.34
N LYS A 51 -12.90 -18.67 -13.86
CA LYS A 51 -14.21 -19.01 -13.30
C LYS A 51 -14.12 -19.53 -11.87
N LYS A 52 -13.08 -20.32 -11.58
CA LYS A 52 -12.93 -20.98 -10.28
C LYS A 52 -12.31 -20.09 -9.20
N TYR A 53 -11.29 -19.30 -9.53
CA TYR A 53 -10.50 -18.54 -8.55
C TYR A 53 -10.67 -17.01 -8.67
N GLY A 54 -11.49 -16.56 -9.62
CA GLY A 54 -11.67 -15.15 -9.95
C GLY A 54 -10.65 -14.66 -10.99
N LYS A 55 -10.97 -13.55 -11.66
CA LYS A 55 -10.19 -13.02 -12.78
C LYS A 55 -8.71 -12.87 -12.43
N SER A 56 -8.40 -12.04 -11.45
CA SER A 56 -7.01 -11.72 -11.09
C SER A 56 -6.17 -12.94 -10.71
N ARG A 57 -6.70 -13.85 -9.86
CA ARG A 57 -5.95 -15.05 -9.44
C ARG A 57 -5.85 -16.09 -10.55
N GLY A 58 -6.91 -16.28 -11.32
CA GLY A 58 -6.94 -17.25 -12.43
C GLY A 58 -5.98 -16.86 -13.54
N GLU A 59 -5.99 -15.59 -13.97
CA GLU A 59 -5.08 -15.05 -14.98
C GLU A 59 -3.63 -15.12 -14.50
N ASN A 60 -3.35 -14.63 -13.28
CA ASN A 60 -2.00 -14.68 -12.72
C ASN A 60 -1.47 -16.11 -12.64
N LEU A 61 -2.29 -17.06 -12.17
CA LEU A 61 -1.87 -18.46 -12.07
C LEU A 61 -1.59 -19.06 -13.44
N TYR A 62 -2.48 -18.84 -14.42
CA TYR A 62 -2.33 -19.35 -15.78
C TYR A 62 -1.08 -18.80 -16.47
N CYS A 63 -0.87 -17.49 -16.40
CA CYS A 63 0.24 -16.80 -17.05
C CYS A 63 1.57 -17.11 -16.37
N SER A 64 1.63 -17.02 -15.05
CA SER A 64 2.88 -17.22 -14.31
C SER A 64 3.47 -18.62 -14.46
N VAL A 65 2.64 -19.68 -14.49
CA VAL A 65 3.15 -21.04 -14.68
C VAL A 65 3.66 -21.29 -16.11
N ARG A 66 3.25 -20.48 -17.07
CA ARG A 66 3.66 -20.56 -18.49
C ARG A 66 4.73 -19.54 -18.85
N GLY A 67 5.18 -18.71 -17.92
CA GLY A 67 6.14 -17.65 -18.21
C GLY A 67 5.57 -16.54 -19.10
N ILE A 68 4.23 -16.42 -19.18
CA ILE A 68 3.56 -15.41 -19.98
C ILE A 68 3.41 -14.16 -19.14
N ASN A 69 3.85 -13.01 -19.65
CA ASN A 69 3.60 -11.72 -19.08
C ASN A 69 3.01 -10.79 -20.13
N TYR A 70 1.78 -10.34 -19.91
CA TYR A 70 1.10 -9.37 -20.77
C TYR A 70 1.23 -7.94 -20.27
N ASP A 71 1.84 -7.74 -19.08
CA ASP A 71 2.00 -6.41 -18.53
C ASP A 71 3.05 -5.66 -19.36
N GLU A 72 2.65 -4.54 -19.92
CA GLU A 72 3.59 -3.59 -20.50
C GLU A 72 4.41 -2.96 -19.37
N VAL A 73 5.67 -2.64 -19.66
CA VAL A 73 6.51 -1.90 -18.71
C VAL A 73 6.00 -0.46 -18.66
N GLU A 74 5.24 -0.13 -17.63
CA GLU A 74 4.83 1.25 -17.36
C GLU A 74 6.03 2.06 -16.87
N TYR A 75 6.49 3.00 -17.70
CA TYR A 75 7.60 3.91 -17.35
C TYR A 75 7.16 5.04 -16.42
N GLU A 76 5.89 5.41 -16.46
CA GLU A 76 5.31 6.46 -15.62
C GLU A 76 4.15 5.90 -14.80
N ARG A 77 4.37 5.70 -13.51
CA ARG A 77 3.30 5.34 -12.58
C ARG A 77 2.70 6.58 -11.95
N GLU A 78 1.38 6.68 -11.99
CA GLU A 78 0.69 7.69 -11.22
C GLU A 78 0.89 7.47 -9.71
N ILE A 79 1.19 8.55 -9.01
CA ILE A 79 1.31 8.53 -7.55
C ILE A 79 -0.10 8.60 -6.98
N HIS A 80 -0.58 7.52 -6.40
CA HIS A 80 -1.89 7.47 -5.75
C HIS A 80 -1.82 7.86 -4.27
N SER A 81 -0.72 7.57 -3.62
CA SER A 81 -0.46 7.92 -2.22
C SER A 81 1.02 8.13 -1.94
N ILE A 82 1.33 8.93 -0.94
CA ILE A 82 2.68 9.10 -0.38
C ILE A 82 2.59 8.81 1.10
N GLY A 83 3.29 7.80 1.58
CA GLY A 83 3.27 7.42 2.98
C GLY A 83 4.58 6.85 3.45
N ASN A 84 4.73 6.81 4.77
CA ASN A 84 5.83 6.16 5.45
C ASN A 84 5.31 5.43 6.69
N GLU A 85 5.91 4.29 6.97
CA GLU A 85 5.71 3.54 8.20
C GLU A 85 7.07 3.30 8.87
N GLU A 86 7.10 3.45 10.18
CA GLU A 86 8.25 3.09 11.01
C GLU A 86 7.86 1.98 11.97
N THR A 87 8.68 0.93 12.03
CA THR A 87 8.51 -0.15 13.00
C THR A 87 9.64 -0.04 14.02
N TYR A 88 9.27 0.18 15.26
CA TYR A 88 10.22 0.42 16.35
C TYR A 88 10.72 -0.90 16.93
N SER A 89 12.02 -1.01 17.13
CA SER A 89 12.63 -2.16 17.82
C SER A 89 12.26 -2.18 19.31
N ILE A 90 12.13 -1.02 19.91
CA ILE A 90 11.57 -0.79 21.25
C ILE A 90 10.26 -0.04 21.03
N ALA A 91 9.15 -0.59 21.53
CA ALA A 91 7.84 0.01 21.36
C ALA A 91 7.75 1.38 22.07
N LEU A 92 6.95 2.27 21.50
CA LEU A 92 6.70 3.58 22.09
C LEU A 92 5.73 3.42 23.26
N GLN A 93 6.15 3.88 24.44
CA GLN A 93 5.42 3.68 25.71
C GLN A 93 4.76 4.96 26.20
N THR A 94 5.28 6.12 25.79
CA THR A 94 4.82 7.41 26.27
C THR A 94 4.24 8.27 25.17
N SER A 95 3.31 9.16 25.54
CA SER A 95 2.74 10.12 24.61
C SER A 95 3.81 11.04 24.00
N SER A 96 4.85 11.39 24.78
CA SER A 96 5.93 12.25 24.29
C SER A 96 6.82 11.53 23.25
N GLU A 97 7.07 10.24 23.41
CA GLU A 97 7.75 9.45 22.40
C GLU A 97 6.92 9.36 21.11
N LEU A 98 5.64 9.05 21.25
CA LEU A 98 4.71 8.99 20.12
C LEU A 98 4.65 10.31 19.35
N GLU A 99 4.53 11.45 20.06
CA GLU A 99 4.49 12.76 19.44
C GLU A 99 5.82 13.09 18.72
N ARG A 100 6.96 12.80 19.33
CA ARG A 100 8.26 13.01 18.70
C ARG A 100 8.40 12.21 17.41
N GLU A 101 8.05 10.93 17.44
CA GLU A 101 8.13 10.04 16.28
C GLU A 101 7.12 10.44 15.20
N PHE A 102 5.91 10.84 15.60
CA PHE A 102 4.90 11.37 14.68
C PHE A 102 5.40 12.62 13.96
N ASN A 103 5.99 13.58 14.68
CA ASN A 103 6.55 14.79 14.10
C ASN A 103 7.65 14.49 13.08
N SER A 104 8.57 13.59 13.42
CA SER A 104 9.65 13.16 12.54
C SER A 104 9.11 12.48 11.27
N LEU A 105 8.15 11.58 11.44
CA LEU A 105 7.55 10.83 10.34
C LEU A 105 6.70 11.73 9.44
N PHE A 106 5.97 12.69 10.04
CA PHE A 106 5.21 13.70 9.31
C PHE A 106 6.14 14.55 8.44
N GLU A 107 7.19 15.11 9.03
CA GLU A 107 8.12 15.97 8.29
C GLU A 107 8.74 15.24 7.12
N TYR A 108 9.24 14.02 7.32
CA TYR A 108 9.81 13.21 6.24
C TYR A 108 8.81 12.93 5.14
N THR A 109 7.57 12.54 5.49
CA THR A 109 6.54 12.22 4.50
C THR A 109 6.05 13.45 3.77
N PHE A 110 5.93 14.58 4.48
CA PHE A 110 5.55 15.86 3.89
C PHE A 110 6.59 16.37 2.89
N GLN A 111 7.89 16.25 3.18
CA GLN A 111 8.94 16.60 2.22
C GLN A 111 8.84 15.79 0.93
N ARG A 112 8.43 14.52 1.02
CA ARG A 112 8.16 13.70 -0.17
C ARG A 112 6.95 14.21 -0.96
N LEU A 113 5.89 14.71 -0.29
CA LEU A 113 4.74 15.32 -0.95
C LEU A 113 5.17 16.53 -1.76
N ILE A 114 5.96 17.42 -1.16
CA ILE A 114 6.49 18.65 -1.80
C ILE A 114 7.42 18.30 -2.97
N LYS A 115 8.36 17.37 -2.77
CA LYS A 115 9.30 16.94 -3.81
C LYS A 115 8.59 16.41 -5.06
N ASN A 116 7.49 15.71 -4.90
CA ASN A 116 6.70 15.19 -6.01
C ASN A 116 5.75 16.23 -6.63
N ASN A 117 5.71 17.46 -6.10
CA ASN A 117 4.86 18.57 -6.54
C ASN A 117 3.39 18.18 -6.69
N VAL A 118 2.85 17.52 -5.66
CA VAL A 118 1.47 17.03 -5.63
C VAL A 118 0.72 17.56 -4.42
N PHE A 119 -0.61 17.40 -4.45
CA PHE A 119 -1.54 17.79 -3.40
C PHE A 119 -2.24 16.56 -2.85
N SER A 120 -2.55 16.55 -1.56
CA SER A 120 -3.30 15.47 -0.93
C SER A 120 -4.73 15.89 -0.63
N GLN A 121 -5.68 15.00 -0.88
CA GLN A 121 -7.10 15.18 -0.53
C GLN A 121 -7.55 14.18 0.55
N SER A 122 -6.66 13.35 1.08
CA SER A 122 -6.95 12.52 2.25
C SER A 122 -5.71 12.33 3.10
N VAL A 123 -5.90 12.18 4.39
CA VAL A 123 -4.85 11.90 5.37
C VAL A 123 -5.19 10.63 6.13
N THR A 124 -4.16 9.86 6.48
CA THR A 124 -4.34 8.59 7.17
C THR A 124 -3.24 8.42 8.20
N VAL A 125 -3.63 8.00 9.39
CA VAL A 125 -2.73 7.56 10.46
C VAL A 125 -2.99 6.09 10.75
N LYS A 126 -1.92 5.32 10.87
CA LYS A 126 -1.93 3.89 11.18
C LYS A 126 -1.07 3.62 12.39
N ILE A 127 -1.60 2.87 13.33
CA ILE A 127 -0.85 2.35 14.47
C ILE A 127 -0.93 0.83 14.51
N ARG A 128 0.13 0.22 15.03
CA ARG A 128 0.13 -1.20 15.38
C ARG A 128 0.70 -1.36 16.76
N TYR A 129 -0.01 -2.07 17.60
CA TYR A 129 0.40 -2.41 18.96
C TYR A 129 1.41 -3.57 19.00
N THR A 130 2.04 -3.77 20.17
CA THR A 130 2.90 -4.94 20.42
C THR A 130 2.15 -6.24 20.29
N SER A 131 0.86 -6.26 20.58
CA SER A 131 -0.07 -7.38 20.32
C SER A 131 -0.35 -7.66 18.83
N PHE A 132 0.28 -6.92 17.90
CA PHE A 132 0.08 -6.98 16.45
C PHE A 132 -1.32 -6.56 15.96
N LYS A 133 -2.19 -6.09 16.84
CA LYS A 133 -3.44 -5.44 16.42
C LYS A 133 -3.11 -4.14 15.69
N THR A 134 -3.72 -3.96 14.53
CA THR A 134 -3.48 -2.78 13.68
C THR A 134 -4.75 -1.98 13.53
N TYR A 135 -4.65 -0.68 13.74
CA TYR A 135 -5.74 0.28 13.54
C TYR A 135 -5.31 1.34 12.55
N THR A 136 -6.26 1.75 11.72
CA THR A 136 -6.04 2.78 10.71
C THR A 136 -7.22 3.74 10.74
N LYS A 137 -6.95 5.03 10.83
CA LYS A 137 -7.96 6.09 10.74
C LYS A 137 -7.60 7.01 9.58
N SER A 138 -8.62 7.33 8.77
CA SER A 138 -8.48 8.17 7.58
C SER A 138 -9.52 9.27 7.59
N LYS A 139 -9.15 10.44 7.05
CA LYS A 139 -10.04 11.58 6.86
C LYS A 139 -9.90 12.11 5.44
N LYS A 140 -11.03 12.23 4.74
CA LYS A 140 -11.08 12.90 3.44
C LYS A 140 -11.23 14.39 3.66
N LEU A 141 -10.38 15.16 2.98
CA LEU A 141 -10.37 16.62 3.06
C LEU A 141 -11.35 17.22 2.05
N LYS A 142 -11.88 18.40 2.35
CA LYS A 142 -12.82 19.11 1.47
C LYS A 142 -12.19 19.48 0.12
N PHE A 143 -10.89 19.77 0.12
CA PHE A 143 -10.10 20.12 -1.07
C PHE A 143 -8.71 19.51 -0.99
N ALA A 144 -8.08 19.33 -2.16
CA ALA A 144 -6.70 18.88 -2.21
C ALA A 144 -5.77 20.04 -1.81
N THR A 145 -4.84 19.76 -0.90
CA THR A 145 -3.94 20.79 -0.33
C THR A 145 -2.53 20.25 -0.14
N ARG A 146 -1.57 21.15 0.00
CA ARG A 146 -0.21 20.92 0.49
C ARG A 146 0.17 21.95 1.57
N ASP A 147 -0.83 22.53 2.22
CA ASP A 147 -0.62 23.37 3.38
C ASP A 147 -0.15 22.50 4.55
N LYS A 148 1.07 22.78 5.03
CA LYS A 148 1.74 21.97 6.04
C LYS A 148 0.99 21.95 7.36
N ASP A 149 0.62 23.12 7.84
CA ASP A 149 0.00 23.29 9.16
C ASP A 149 -1.40 22.66 9.17
N PHE A 150 -2.14 22.84 8.08
CA PHE A 150 -3.45 22.21 7.91
C PHE A 150 -3.36 20.69 7.92
N LEU A 151 -2.47 20.12 7.09
CA LEU A 151 -2.30 18.66 7.01
C LEU A 151 -1.79 18.07 8.31
N TYR A 152 -0.88 18.77 9.00
CA TYR A 152 -0.37 18.36 10.29
C TYR A 152 -1.48 18.28 11.34
N ASN A 153 -2.29 19.34 11.46
CA ASN A 153 -3.39 19.39 12.43
C ASN A 153 -4.44 18.31 12.16
N GLU A 154 -4.80 18.08 10.90
CA GLU A 154 -5.73 17.01 10.51
C GLU A 154 -5.21 15.61 10.89
N MET A 155 -3.91 15.35 10.71
CA MET A 155 -3.29 14.08 11.10
C MET A 155 -3.14 13.96 12.63
N LEU A 156 -2.83 15.04 13.31
CA LEU A 156 -2.73 15.06 14.77
C LEU A 156 -4.09 14.79 15.44
N GLU A 157 -5.18 15.32 14.89
CA GLU A 157 -6.54 14.97 15.33
C GLU A 157 -6.81 13.47 15.18
N LEU A 158 -6.41 12.87 14.05
CA LEU A 158 -6.54 11.43 13.86
C LEU A 158 -5.70 10.64 14.85
N LEU A 159 -4.45 11.05 15.11
CA LEU A 159 -3.59 10.41 16.10
C LEU A 159 -4.22 10.47 17.50
N ASN A 160 -4.67 11.63 17.91
CA ASN A 160 -5.26 11.83 19.23
C ASN A 160 -6.62 11.12 19.41
N SER A 161 -7.25 10.71 18.31
CA SER A 161 -8.50 9.97 18.37
C SER A 161 -8.33 8.48 18.67
N PHE A 162 -7.10 7.93 18.60
CA PHE A 162 -6.87 6.54 18.99
C PHE A 162 -6.92 6.38 20.53
N GLU A 163 -7.60 5.33 20.95
CA GLU A 163 -7.49 4.86 22.33
C GLU A 163 -6.20 4.04 22.42
N LEU A 164 -5.25 4.51 23.24
CA LEU A 164 -3.95 3.85 23.40
C LEU A 164 -4.07 2.77 24.47
N GLU A 165 -4.43 1.56 24.06
CA GLU A 165 -4.64 0.41 24.94
C GLU A 165 -3.36 -0.40 25.22
N ASP A 166 -2.32 -0.21 24.42
CA ASP A 166 -1.08 -0.99 24.44
C ASP A 166 0.06 -0.15 23.86
N GLU A 167 1.30 -0.58 24.04
CA GLU A 167 2.49 0.07 23.48
C GLU A 167 2.47 0.01 21.96
N ILE A 168 2.92 1.10 21.30
CA ILE A 168 2.92 1.22 19.85
C ILE A 168 4.20 0.69 19.27
N ARG A 169 4.09 -0.39 18.50
CA ARG A 169 5.18 -1.01 17.74
C ARG A 169 5.41 -0.38 16.38
N LEU A 170 4.37 0.16 15.73
CA LEU A 170 4.46 0.76 14.41
C LEU A 170 3.57 2.00 14.36
N LEU A 171 4.13 3.05 13.79
CA LEU A 171 3.42 4.26 13.40
C LEU A 171 3.56 4.46 11.89
N GLY A 172 2.46 4.80 11.23
CA GLY A 172 2.44 5.11 9.80
C GLY A 172 1.58 6.30 9.50
N ILE A 173 1.99 7.13 8.54
CA ILE A 173 1.22 8.25 8.04
C ILE A 173 1.21 8.26 6.51
N TYR A 174 0.08 8.69 5.94
CA TYR A 174 -0.10 8.68 4.49
C TYR A 174 -0.90 9.89 4.05
N PHE A 175 -0.45 10.48 2.96
CA PHE A 175 -1.17 11.41 2.11
C PHE A 175 -1.77 10.63 0.95
N GLY A 176 -3.08 10.65 0.82
CA GLY A 176 -3.81 9.90 -0.20
C GLY A 176 -4.63 10.82 -1.11
N ASP A 177 -5.38 10.19 -2.03
CA ASP A 177 -6.16 10.91 -3.03
C ASP A 177 -5.33 12.01 -3.72
N ILE A 178 -4.14 11.63 -4.17
CA ILE A 178 -3.14 12.55 -4.72
C ILE A 178 -3.65 13.22 -6.00
N LYS A 179 -3.45 14.54 -6.08
CA LYS A 179 -3.79 15.35 -7.26
C LYS A 179 -2.55 16.06 -7.79
N ARG A 180 -2.38 16.03 -9.10
CA ARG A 180 -1.44 16.89 -9.84
C ARG A 180 -2.23 18.06 -10.42
N ASN A 181 -1.70 19.28 -10.35
CA ASN A 181 -2.29 20.47 -10.96
C ASN A 181 -3.75 20.72 -10.57
N THR A 182 -4.04 20.86 -9.29
CA THR A 182 -5.34 21.34 -8.85
C THR A 182 -5.39 22.86 -8.91
N LEU A 183 -6.50 23.40 -9.43
CA LEU A 183 -6.87 24.80 -9.16
C LEU A 183 -7.03 24.89 -7.63
N ILE A 184 -6.07 25.53 -6.97
CA ILE A 184 -6.11 25.74 -5.53
C ILE A 184 -7.17 26.81 -5.29
N GLN A 185 -8.31 26.43 -4.74
CA GLN A 185 -9.22 27.40 -4.19
C GLN A 185 -8.55 27.93 -2.89
N LEU A 186 -7.83 29.05 -3.02
CA LEU A 186 -7.25 29.73 -1.87
C LEU A 186 -8.38 30.15 -0.94
N SER A 187 -8.23 29.89 0.35
CA SER A 187 -9.11 30.52 1.34
C SER A 187 -8.92 32.06 1.26
N ILE A 188 -9.95 32.82 1.62
CA ILE A 188 -9.88 34.29 1.61
C ILE A 188 -8.67 34.78 2.43
N ASN A 189 -8.33 34.09 3.51
CA ASN A 189 -7.18 34.42 4.37
C ASN A 189 -5.81 34.18 3.68
N GLU A 190 -5.69 33.16 2.83
CA GLU A 190 -4.46 32.90 2.06
C GLU A 190 -4.31 33.90 0.89
N SER A 191 -5.43 34.30 0.30
CA SER A 191 -5.45 35.33 -0.75
C SER A 191 -4.98 36.68 -0.21
N LEU A 192 -5.33 37.04 1.02
CA LEU A 192 -4.91 38.28 1.66
C LEU A 192 -3.44 38.31 2.09
N LYS A 193 -2.82 37.15 2.38
CA LYS A 193 -1.39 37.04 2.70
C LYS A 193 -0.48 37.21 1.49
N LYS A 194 -0.97 36.98 0.27
CA LYS A 194 -0.19 37.15 -0.98
C LYS A 194 -0.23 38.56 -1.56
N ILE A 195 -1.02 39.48 -0.98
CA ILE A 195 -1.17 40.87 -1.42
C ILE A 195 -0.32 41.83 -0.54
N LYS A 196 0.38 41.31 0.48
CA LYS A 196 1.39 42.01 1.27
C LYS A 196 2.78 41.52 0.83
#